data_fe7c72c46371ae021640cee0ac8602a6
#
_entry.id   fe7c72c46371ae021640cee0ac8602a6
#
_cell.length_a   1.000
_cell.length_b   1.000
_cell.length_c   1.000
_cell.angle_alpha   90.00
_cell.angle_beta   90.00
_cell.angle_gamma   90.00
#
_symmetry.space_group_name_H-M   'P 1'
#
loop_
_entity.id
_entity.type
_entity.pdbx_description
1 polymer ?
#
loop_
_entity_poly.entity_id
_entity_poly.type
_entity_poly.pdbx_seq_one_letter_code
_entity_poly.pdbx_strand_id
1 'polypeptide(L)'
;MKFEKPKKKTIDWYGSKVNVPFDCQIYPEKQVTIANRFTGQECTMPGYAAAVYDTIIGAERFEAWDTVRAGLDWFKHYSIA
;
A
#
# COMPACT_ATOMS: atom_id res chain seq x y z
N MET A 1 -17.08 -2.33 17.54
CA MET A 1 -16.22 -1.26 17.00
C MET A 1 -16.37 -1.22 15.48
N LYS A 2 -16.70 -0.07 14.95
CA LYS A 2 -16.82 0.08 13.50
C LYS A 2 -15.49 0.47 12.93
N PHE A 3 -15.04 -0.23 11.92
CA PHE A 3 -13.89 0.19 11.14
C PHE A 3 -14.36 1.21 10.11
N GLU A 4 -13.68 2.34 10.06
CA GLU A 4 -13.98 3.33 9.04
C GLU A 4 -13.53 2.81 7.68
N LYS A 5 -14.28 3.17 6.64
CA LYS A 5 -13.88 2.86 5.29
C LYS A 5 -12.58 3.59 4.96
N PRO A 6 -11.65 2.94 4.28
CA PRO A 6 -10.42 3.60 3.89
C PRO A 6 -10.70 4.76 2.95
N LYS A 7 -10.00 5.87 3.18
CA LYS A 7 -10.11 7.07 2.34
C LYS A 7 -8.80 7.30 1.63
N LYS A 8 -8.88 7.62 0.36
CA LYS A 8 -7.71 7.97 -0.43
C LYS A 8 -7.04 9.19 0.16
N LYS A 9 -5.72 9.19 0.12
CA LYS A 9 -4.90 10.29 0.61
C LYS A 9 -3.87 10.65 -0.44
N THR A 10 -3.59 11.94 -0.58
CA THR A 10 -2.54 12.42 -1.46
C THR A 10 -1.33 12.78 -0.60
N ILE A 11 -0.17 12.28 -0.98
CA ILE A 11 1.08 12.57 -0.29
C ILE A 11 2.05 13.26 -1.25
N ASP A 12 3.02 13.96 -0.67
CA ASP A 12 4.11 14.56 -1.43
C ASP A 12 5.28 13.59 -1.39
N TRP A 13 5.67 13.08 -2.56
CA TRP A 13 6.75 12.11 -2.69
C TRP A 13 7.86 12.71 -3.54
N TYR A 14 8.88 13.23 -2.86
CA TYR A 14 10.05 13.81 -3.52
C TYR A 14 9.67 14.81 -4.63
N GLY A 15 8.73 15.70 -4.32
CA GLY A 15 8.27 16.72 -5.24
C GLY A 15 7.12 16.31 -6.14
N SER A 16 6.69 15.06 -6.09
CA SER A 16 5.56 14.58 -6.87
C SER A 16 4.37 14.30 -5.97
N LYS A 17 3.17 14.54 -6.47
CA LYS A 17 1.95 14.19 -5.75
C LYS A 17 1.55 12.76 -6.09
N VAL A 18 1.39 11.94 -5.07
CA VAL A 18 1.03 10.52 -5.22
C VAL A 18 -0.23 10.24 -4.41
N ASN A 19 -1.18 9.56 -5.02
CA ASN A 19 -2.39 9.12 -4.33
C ASN A 19 -2.17 7.72 -3.79
N VAL A 20 -2.46 7.53 -2.50
CA VAL A 20 -2.46 6.21 -1.87
C VAL A 20 -3.88 5.85 -1.46
N PRO A 21 -4.21 4.55 -1.35
CA PRO A 21 -5.61 4.15 -1.15
C PRO A 21 -6.14 4.45 0.25
N PHE A 22 -5.24 4.68 1.21
CA PHE A 22 -5.64 4.95 2.60
C PHE A 22 -4.47 5.61 3.32
N ASP A 23 -4.74 6.11 4.51
CA ASP A 23 -3.71 6.70 5.36
C ASP A 23 -2.85 5.57 5.94
N CYS A 24 -1.55 5.66 5.75
CA CYS A 24 -0.60 4.69 6.27
C CYS A 24 0.74 5.38 6.51
N GLN A 25 1.59 4.74 7.31
CA GLN A 25 2.90 5.29 7.60
C GLN A 25 3.81 5.09 6.40
N ILE A 26 4.11 6.17 5.71
CA ILE A 26 4.90 6.12 4.48
C ILE A 26 6.38 5.95 4.82
N TYR A 27 7.02 4.98 4.18
CA TYR A 27 8.47 4.80 4.33
C TYR A 27 9.20 5.84 3.51
N PRO A 28 10.26 6.46 4.08
CA PRO A 28 10.99 7.52 3.38
C PRO A 28 11.92 7.02 2.27
N GLU A 29 12.22 5.75 2.24
CA GLU A 29 13.14 5.18 1.26
C GLU A 29 12.56 5.29 -0.14
N LYS A 30 13.38 5.71 -1.11
CA LYS A 30 12.94 5.79 -2.50
C LYS A 30 12.64 4.42 -3.10
N GLN A 31 13.33 3.39 -2.62
CA GLN A 31 13.11 2.02 -3.07
C GLN A 31 13.19 1.08 -1.89
N VAL A 32 12.26 0.14 -1.84
CA VAL A 32 12.21 -0.91 -0.84
C VAL A 32 11.99 -2.23 -1.57
N THR A 33 12.78 -3.25 -1.23
CA THR A 33 12.60 -4.58 -1.80
C THR A 33 11.75 -5.41 -0.87
N ILE A 34 10.66 -5.94 -1.40
CA ILE A 34 9.71 -6.74 -0.63
C ILE A 34 9.55 -8.10 -1.31
N ALA A 35 9.60 -9.16 -0.50
CA ALA A 35 9.29 -10.49 -0.99
C ALA A 35 7.78 -10.68 -0.99
N ASN A 36 7.24 -11.06 -2.15
CA ASN A 36 5.81 -11.33 -2.28
C ASN A 36 5.52 -12.66 -1.59
N ARG A 37 4.67 -12.61 -0.56
CA ARG A 37 4.36 -13.80 0.25
C ARG A 37 3.61 -14.88 -0.52
N PHE A 38 3.00 -14.53 -1.64
CA PHE A 38 2.21 -15.49 -2.42
C PHE A 38 3.03 -16.18 -3.49
N THR A 39 4.00 -15.50 -4.07
CA THR A 39 4.81 -16.05 -5.16
C THR A 39 6.25 -16.31 -4.76
N GLY A 40 6.70 -15.73 -3.64
CA GLY A 40 8.09 -15.82 -3.22
C GLY A 40 9.04 -14.92 -4.01
N GLN A 41 8.54 -14.21 -4.99
CA GLN A 41 9.36 -13.31 -5.80
C GLN A 41 9.58 -11.98 -5.07
N GLU A 42 10.78 -11.43 -5.27
CA GLU A 42 11.09 -10.11 -4.73
C GLU A 42 10.68 -9.03 -5.71
N CYS A 43 10.15 -7.94 -5.18
CA CYS A 43 9.76 -6.78 -5.93
C CYS A 43 10.37 -5.54 -5.30
N THR A 44 10.94 -4.67 -6.11
CA THR A 44 11.43 -3.37 -5.64
C THR A 44 10.39 -2.31 -5.97
N MET A 45 10.04 -1.52 -4.97
CA MET A 45 9.01 -0.51 -5.13
C MET A 45 9.33 0.72 -4.29
N PRO A 46 8.74 1.88 -4.60
CA PRO A 46 8.94 3.06 -3.76
C PRO A 46 8.42 2.83 -2.35
N GLY A 47 8.95 3.60 -1.39
CA GLY A 47 8.56 3.46 0.02
C GLY A 47 7.07 3.62 0.24
N TYR A 48 6.39 4.51 -0.51
CA TYR A 48 4.95 4.66 -0.35
C TYR A 48 4.19 3.39 -0.78
N ALA A 49 4.66 2.70 -1.82
CA ALA A 49 4.02 1.46 -2.25
C ALA A 49 4.28 0.33 -1.25
N ALA A 50 5.50 0.28 -0.69
CA ALA A 50 5.83 -0.70 0.35
C ALA A 50 4.95 -0.49 1.59
N ALA A 51 4.68 0.76 1.95
CA ALA A 51 3.82 1.07 3.08
C ALA A 51 2.39 0.60 2.84
N VAL A 52 1.87 0.76 1.63
CA VAL A 52 0.55 0.24 1.27
C VAL A 52 0.53 -1.28 1.38
N TYR A 53 1.57 -1.93 0.87
CA TYR A 53 1.67 -3.39 0.93
C TYR A 53 1.63 -3.90 2.38
N ASP A 54 2.45 -3.31 3.25
CA ASP A 54 2.49 -3.72 4.66
C ASP A 54 1.15 -3.50 5.35
N THR A 55 0.46 -2.41 5.01
CA THR A 55 -0.85 -2.12 5.58
C THR A 55 -1.88 -3.16 5.14
N ILE A 56 -1.82 -3.62 3.89
CA ILE A 56 -2.69 -4.69 3.41
C ILE A 56 -2.49 -5.95 4.23
N ILE A 57 -1.24 -6.33 4.48
CA ILE A 57 -0.93 -7.53 5.26
C ILE A 57 -1.46 -7.41 6.69
N GLY A 58 -1.27 -6.25 7.31
CA GLY A 58 -1.81 -6.00 8.65
C GLY A 58 -3.33 -6.05 8.66
N ALA A 59 -3.96 -5.49 7.63
CA ALA A 59 -5.42 -5.47 7.52
C ALA A 59 -5.99 -6.89 7.37
N GLU A 60 -5.29 -7.77 6.66
CA GLU A 60 -5.72 -9.18 6.54
C GLU A 60 -5.79 -9.85 7.91
N ARG A 61 -4.82 -9.57 8.76
CA ARG A 61 -4.78 -10.18 10.11
C ARG A 61 -5.96 -9.76 10.96
N PHE A 62 -6.49 -8.57 10.75
CA PHE A 62 -7.62 -8.04 11.49
C PHE A 62 -8.92 -8.15 10.71
N GLU A 63 -8.91 -8.85 9.58
CA GLU A 63 -10.06 -9.05 8.72
C GLU A 63 -10.70 -7.73 8.28
N ALA A 64 -9.88 -6.68 8.13
CA ALA A 64 -10.33 -5.39 7.64
C ALA A 64 -10.40 -5.44 6.10
N TRP A 65 -11.37 -6.14 5.58
CA TRP A 65 -11.44 -6.47 4.15
C TRP A 65 -11.62 -5.27 3.25
N ASP A 66 -12.27 -4.20 3.74
CA ASP A 66 -12.40 -2.97 2.95
C ASP A 66 -11.01 -2.36 2.68
N THR A 67 -10.15 -2.36 3.69
CA THR A 67 -8.78 -1.87 3.54
C THR A 67 -7.97 -2.77 2.63
N VAL A 68 -8.10 -4.09 2.78
CA VAL A 68 -7.43 -5.05 1.91
C VAL A 68 -7.82 -4.81 0.46
N ARG A 69 -9.11 -4.70 0.21
CA ARG A 69 -9.63 -4.49 -1.14
C ARG A 69 -9.13 -3.17 -1.74
N ALA A 70 -9.18 -2.10 -0.97
CA ALA A 70 -8.70 -0.80 -1.44
C ALA A 70 -7.22 -0.85 -1.81
N GLY A 71 -6.41 -1.52 -1.00
CA GLY A 71 -4.98 -1.66 -1.29
C GLY A 71 -4.71 -2.50 -2.53
N LEU A 72 -5.42 -3.62 -2.67
CA LEU A 72 -5.25 -4.49 -3.83
C LEU A 72 -5.69 -3.80 -5.12
N ASP A 73 -6.80 -3.07 -5.09
CA ASP A 73 -7.24 -2.29 -6.24
C ASP A 73 -6.21 -1.24 -6.64
N TRP A 74 -5.65 -0.57 -5.64
CA TRP A 74 -4.62 0.43 -5.90
C TRP A 74 -3.40 -0.18 -6.58
N PHE A 75 -2.92 -1.34 -6.08
CA PHE A 75 -1.79 -2.04 -6.69
C PHE A 75 -2.08 -2.50 -8.10
N LYS A 76 -3.30 -2.92 -8.35
CA LYS A 76 -3.70 -3.34 -9.69
C LYS A 76 -3.51 -2.22 -10.71
N HIS A 77 -3.84 -1.00 -10.33
CA HIS A 77 -3.64 0.16 -11.20
C HIS A 77 -2.19 0.63 -11.20
N TYR A 78 -1.52 0.56 -10.06
CA TYR A 78 -0.15 0.99 -9.93
C TYR A 78 0.82 0.10 -10.72
N SER A 79 0.60 -1.20 -10.71
CA SER A 79 1.55 -2.16 -11.30
C SER A 79 1.38 -2.35 -12.79
N ILE A 80 0.42 -1.69 -13.40
CA ILE A 80 0.26 -1.68 -14.86
C ILE A 80 1.10 -0.53 -15.41
N ALA A 81 2.37 -0.66 -15.34
CA ALA A 81 3.25 0.36 -15.89
C ALA A 81 3.90 -0.17 -17.14
#